data_4f4e55955e184758fa38c8f73c4b5f72
#
_entry.id   4f4e55955e184758fa38c8f73c4b5f72
#
_cell.length_a   1.000
_cell.length_b   1.000
_cell.length_c   1.000
_cell.angle_alpha   90.00
_cell.angle_beta   90.00
_cell.angle_gamma   90.00
#
_symmetry.space_group_name_H-M   'P 1'
#
loop_
_entity.id
_entity.type
_entity.pdbx_description
1 polymer ?
#
loop_
_entity_poly.entity_id
_entity_poly.type
_entity_poly.pdbx_seq_one_letter_code
_entity_poly.pdbx_strand_id
1 'polypeptide(L)'
;MTEFADDTKKIIELINNECDIDNKQNFTVREKRSQECVVKGENIIYRYPGAKSNTLHGLNFEFYKGERIALMGFNGAGKSTLVNLLGGLTYVTSGCLKILQGTVAEHAHEIGYLRQEPDLMLLADSVWEELTWKNTKRSEKYLCDLLNKLKLENNVNDFPLALSKGQRLRVVLGALLAREPKLLLLDEPTTGQDQQSLEEIKNLINDFAENHGCILFCTHDIELASEIADRVIVMADGMIIADGVPEIVLADRVLLKEGGLIVPPLLDVAEALLLPECITVEGVGRYVSKAVVGRL
;
A
#
# COMPACT_ATOMS: atom_id res chain seq x y z
N MET A 1 -31.38 -18.26 -23.22
CA MET A 1 -30.56 -18.63 -22.03
C MET A 1 -29.68 -19.90 -22.27
N THR A 2 -30.00 -20.77 -23.17
CA THR A 2 -29.21 -21.99 -23.50
C THR A 2 -27.98 -21.68 -24.37
N GLU A 3 -28.04 -20.76 -25.31
CA GLU A 3 -26.88 -20.40 -26.17
C GLU A 3 -25.73 -19.72 -25.44
N PHE A 4 -26.03 -18.84 -24.46
CA PHE A 4 -25.00 -18.19 -23.65
C PHE A 4 -24.22 -19.16 -22.75
N ALA A 5 -24.88 -20.24 -22.28
CA ALA A 5 -24.24 -21.28 -21.48
C ALA A 5 -23.33 -22.19 -22.31
N ASP A 6 -23.63 -22.40 -23.59
CA ASP A 6 -22.82 -23.23 -24.50
C ASP A 6 -21.55 -22.48 -24.96
N ASP A 7 -21.66 -21.18 -25.21
CA ASP A 7 -20.49 -20.37 -25.56
C ASP A 7 -19.52 -20.20 -24.38
N THR A 8 -20.04 -20.05 -23.17
CA THR A 8 -19.23 -20.00 -21.95
C THR A 8 -18.52 -21.33 -21.72
N LYS A 9 -19.18 -22.48 -21.93
CA LYS A 9 -18.53 -23.79 -21.82
C LYS A 9 -17.43 -24.00 -22.87
N LYS A 10 -17.65 -23.58 -24.11
CA LYS A 10 -16.63 -23.67 -25.16
C LYS A 10 -15.40 -22.77 -24.86
N ILE A 11 -15.62 -21.58 -24.29
CA ILE A 11 -14.54 -20.69 -23.84
C ILE A 11 -13.78 -21.36 -22.70
N ILE A 12 -14.46 -21.98 -21.74
CA ILE A 12 -13.85 -22.71 -20.63
C ILE A 12 -13.03 -23.92 -21.12
N GLU A 13 -13.54 -24.71 -22.08
CA GLU A 13 -12.80 -25.83 -22.67
C GLU A 13 -11.55 -25.39 -23.44
N LEU A 14 -11.60 -24.25 -24.12
CA LEU A 14 -10.44 -23.69 -24.83
C LEU A 14 -9.37 -23.18 -23.88
N ILE A 15 -9.78 -22.53 -22.79
CA ILE A 15 -8.87 -22.04 -21.73
C ILE A 15 -8.20 -23.26 -21.05
N ASN A 16 -8.95 -24.31 -20.73
CA ASN A 16 -8.40 -25.51 -20.10
C ASN A 16 -7.43 -26.28 -20.99
N ASN A 17 -7.66 -26.34 -22.31
CA ASN A 17 -6.77 -27.00 -23.22
C ASN A 17 -5.45 -26.25 -23.48
N GLU A 18 -5.42 -24.94 -23.27
CA GLU A 18 -4.18 -24.14 -23.34
C GLU A 18 -3.46 -24.02 -22.01
N CYS A 19 -4.16 -24.15 -20.86
CA CYS A 19 -3.55 -24.10 -19.53
C CYS A 19 -2.71 -25.34 -19.17
N ASP A 20 -2.89 -26.47 -19.87
CA ASP A 20 -2.11 -27.71 -19.59
C ASP A 20 -0.66 -27.66 -20.11
N ILE A 21 -0.26 -26.63 -20.82
CA ILE A 21 1.05 -26.64 -21.53
C ILE A 21 2.14 -25.82 -20.84
N ASP A 22 1.93 -24.95 -19.87
CA ASP A 22 3.06 -24.20 -19.28
C ASP A 22 2.85 -23.61 -17.86
N ASN A 23 1.97 -24.15 -17.06
CA ASN A 23 1.65 -23.59 -15.73
C ASN A 23 2.66 -23.91 -14.61
N LYS A 24 3.91 -24.18 -14.93
CA LYS A 24 5.03 -24.25 -13.98
C LYS A 24 6.09 -23.15 -14.14
N GLN A 25 5.87 -22.19 -15.03
CA GLN A 25 6.85 -21.14 -15.24
C GLN A 25 6.24 -19.75 -14.99
N ASN A 26 6.80 -19.12 -13.98
CA ASN A 26 6.79 -17.68 -13.74
C ASN A 26 5.59 -17.05 -13.00
N PHE A 27 5.21 -17.59 -11.83
CA PHE A 27 5.08 -16.66 -10.70
C PHE A 27 6.50 -16.35 -10.25
N THR A 28 7.12 -15.39 -10.89
CA THR A 28 8.27 -14.74 -10.30
C THR A 28 7.76 -14.12 -8.99
N VAL A 29 8.03 -14.80 -7.87
CA VAL A 29 8.14 -14.12 -6.57
C VAL A 29 8.94 -12.88 -6.91
N ARG A 30 8.29 -11.69 -6.83
CA ARG A 30 8.99 -10.43 -7.07
C ARG A 30 10.21 -10.54 -6.19
N GLU A 31 11.41 -10.66 -6.80
CA GLU A 31 12.65 -10.97 -6.09
C GLU A 31 12.75 -10.05 -4.89
N LYS A 32 13.08 -10.59 -3.72
CA LYS A 32 13.32 -9.79 -2.51
C LYS A 32 14.31 -8.72 -2.90
N ARG A 33 13.85 -7.49 -3.11
CA ARG A 33 14.65 -6.37 -3.62
C ARG A 33 15.83 -6.05 -2.69
N SER A 34 15.74 -6.45 -1.41
CA SER A 34 16.81 -6.29 -0.42
C SER A 34 16.64 -7.30 0.72
N GLN A 35 17.77 -7.70 1.33
CA GLN A 35 17.78 -8.42 2.62
C GLN A 35 17.90 -7.45 3.80
N GLU A 36 18.00 -6.13 3.56
CA GLU A 36 18.13 -5.12 4.61
C GLU A 36 16.77 -4.90 5.30
N CYS A 37 16.66 -5.36 6.55
CA CYS A 37 15.47 -5.20 7.37
C CYS A 37 15.39 -3.74 7.86
N VAL A 38 14.30 -3.05 7.50
CA VAL A 38 14.01 -1.66 7.90
C VAL A 38 13.19 -1.64 9.18
N VAL A 39 12.22 -2.54 9.31
CA VAL A 39 11.34 -2.61 10.49
C VAL A 39 11.29 -4.04 10.98
N LYS A 40 11.41 -4.22 12.31
CA LYS A 40 11.22 -5.51 12.97
C LYS A 40 10.34 -5.36 14.20
N GLY A 41 9.21 -6.06 14.21
CA GLY A 41 8.31 -6.20 15.35
C GLY A 41 8.34 -7.62 15.88
N GLU A 42 8.60 -7.78 17.17
CA GLU A 42 8.61 -9.06 17.87
C GLU A 42 7.65 -9.03 19.04
N ASN A 43 6.61 -9.86 19.00
CA ASN A 43 5.59 -10.01 20.02
C ASN A 43 4.97 -8.66 20.44
N ILE A 44 4.61 -7.83 19.47
CA ILE A 44 4.10 -6.47 19.70
C ILE A 44 2.73 -6.52 20.34
N ILE A 45 2.63 -6.06 21.58
CA ILE A 45 1.40 -5.90 22.32
C ILE A 45 1.20 -4.41 22.59
N TYR A 46 -0.03 -3.93 22.33
CA TYR A 46 -0.38 -2.56 22.64
C TYR A 46 -1.76 -2.48 23.30
N ARG A 47 -1.85 -1.63 24.33
CA ARG A 47 -3.08 -1.30 25.03
C ARG A 47 -3.14 0.21 25.26
N TYR A 48 -4.25 0.83 24.87
CA TYR A 48 -4.46 2.24 25.15
C TYR A 48 -4.53 2.52 26.66
N PRO A 49 -4.04 3.68 27.13
CA PRO A 49 -4.17 4.08 28.53
C PRO A 49 -5.63 4.02 28.98
N GLY A 50 -5.88 3.34 30.12
CA GLY A 50 -7.22 3.16 30.67
C GLY A 50 -8.08 2.05 30.02
N ALA A 51 -7.64 1.45 28.90
CA ALA A 51 -8.35 0.32 28.30
C ALA A 51 -8.21 -0.96 29.12
N LYS A 52 -9.27 -1.81 29.11
CA LYS A 52 -9.27 -3.10 29.82
C LYS A 52 -8.62 -4.24 29.01
N SER A 53 -8.61 -4.12 27.70
CA SER A 53 -8.07 -5.13 26.78
C SER A 53 -6.95 -4.55 25.90
N ASN A 54 -6.12 -5.41 25.37
CA ASN A 54 -5.14 -5.03 24.37
C ASN A 54 -5.85 -4.70 23.05
N THR A 55 -5.23 -3.83 22.27
CA THR A 55 -5.64 -3.51 20.88
C THR A 55 -4.79 -4.30 19.89
N LEU A 56 -3.53 -4.59 20.24
CA LEU A 56 -2.67 -5.47 19.46
C LEU A 56 -2.23 -6.64 20.33
N HIS A 57 -2.21 -7.84 19.76
CA HIS A 57 -2.12 -9.11 20.45
C HIS A 57 -0.89 -9.94 20.03
N GLY A 58 0.32 -9.40 20.20
CA GLY A 58 1.54 -10.15 19.97
C GLY A 58 1.92 -10.27 18.48
N LEU A 59 1.89 -9.15 17.75
CA LEU A 59 2.23 -9.13 16.34
C LEU A 59 3.72 -9.42 16.11
N ASN A 60 4.01 -10.21 15.07
CA ASN A 60 5.36 -10.46 14.58
C ASN A 60 5.42 -10.11 13.10
N PHE A 61 6.36 -9.26 12.71
CA PHE A 61 6.54 -8.83 11.33
C PHE A 61 7.94 -8.28 11.07
N GLU A 62 8.36 -8.35 9.82
CA GLU A 62 9.60 -7.73 9.35
C GLU A 62 9.31 -7.06 8.00
N PHE A 63 9.77 -5.82 7.81
CA PHE A 63 9.65 -5.07 6.55
C PHE A 63 11.04 -4.77 6.01
N TYR A 64 11.16 -4.86 4.70
CA TYR A 64 12.45 -4.78 4.03
C TYR A 64 12.54 -3.56 3.12
N LYS A 65 13.76 -3.14 2.85
CA LYS A 65 14.07 -2.02 1.97
C LYS A 65 13.57 -2.27 0.55
N GLY A 66 12.89 -1.28 -0.04
CA GLY A 66 12.28 -1.37 -1.36
C GLY A 66 10.96 -2.14 -1.38
N GLU A 67 10.41 -2.54 -0.23
CA GLU A 67 9.16 -3.30 -0.14
C GLU A 67 7.96 -2.35 -0.07
N ARG A 68 6.90 -2.65 -0.84
CA ARG A 68 5.60 -1.97 -0.80
C ARG A 68 4.60 -2.90 -0.14
N ILE A 69 4.18 -2.54 1.06
CA ILE A 69 3.33 -3.36 1.91
C ILE A 69 1.96 -2.72 2.03
N ALA A 70 0.92 -3.41 1.59
CA ALA A 70 -0.46 -3.02 1.85
C ALA A 70 -0.93 -3.61 3.19
N LEU A 71 -1.34 -2.75 4.11
CA LEU A 71 -1.94 -3.13 5.39
C LEU A 71 -3.46 -3.00 5.28
N MET A 72 -4.16 -4.13 5.33
CA MET A 72 -5.58 -4.23 5.10
C MET A 72 -6.33 -4.80 6.31
N GLY A 73 -7.65 -4.67 6.32
CA GLY A 73 -8.53 -5.15 7.39
C GLY A 73 -9.65 -4.15 7.70
N PHE A 74 -10.66 -4.57 8.46
CA PHE A 74 -11.80 -3.73 8.80
C PHE A 74 -11.44 -2.55 9.74
N ASN A 75 -12.38 -1.61 9.89
CA ASN A 75 -12.22 -0.50 10.82
C ASN A 75 -12.24 -1.01 12.26
N GLY A 76 -11.14 -0.74 13.00
CA GLY A 76 -10.95 -1.28 14.36
C GLY A 76 -10.05 -2.51 14.42
N ALA A 77 -9.59 -3.07 13.30
CA ALA A 77 -8.65 -4.21 13.28
C ALA A 77 -7.28 -3.93 13.92
N GLY A 78 -6.96 -2.66 14.19
CA GLY A 78 -5.69 -2.27 14.82
C GLY A 78 -4.67 -1.64 13.85
N LYS A 79 -5.02 -1.44 12.57
CA LYS A 79 -4.12 -0.86 11.55
C LYS A 79 -3.53 0.48 11.95
N SER A 80 -4.36 1.49 12.23
CA SER A 80 -3.89 2.82 12.63
C SER A 80 -3.11 2.79 13.94
N THR A 81 -3.41 1.84 14.84
CA THR A 81 -2.62 1.63 16.06
C THR A 81 -1.22 1.13 15.72
N LEU A 82 -1.09 0.16 14.82
CA LEU A 82 0.21 -0.32 14.35
C LEU A 82 0.99 0.80 13.65
N VAL A 83 0.35 1.56 12.75
CA VAL A 83 0.99 2.68 12.06
C VAL A 83 1.43 3.77 13.04
N ASN A 84 0.64 4.08 14.07
CA ASN A 84 1.02 5.03 15.12
C ASN A 84 2.25 4.56 15.93
N LEU A 85 2.37 3.27 16.21
CA LEU A 85 3.56 2.69 16.84
C LEU A 85 4.79 2.84 15.94
N LEU A 86 4.65 2.51 14.66
CA LEU A 86 5.72 2.65 13.66
C LEU A 86 6.12 4.11 13.43
N GLY A 87 5.16 5.02 13.46
CA GLY A 87 5.38 6.46 13.34
C GLY A 87 5.89 7.14 14.61
N GLY A 88 6.06 6.40 15.72
CA GLY A 88 6.56 6.93 16.98
C GLY A 88 5.58 7.82 17.73
N LEU A 89 4.29 7.80 17.39
CA LEU A 89 3.26 8.58 18.09
C LEU A 89 2.83 7.93 19.42
N THR A 90 3.14 6.66 19.59
CA THR A 90 2.89 5.92 20.83
C THR A 90 3.95 4.80 20.99
N TYR A 91 3.97 4.15 22.16
CA TYR A 91 4.97 3.15 22.49
C TYR A 91 4.31 1.79 22.74
N VAL A 92 5.01 0.72 22.38
CA VAL A 92 4.55 -0.65 22.68
C VAL A 92 4.33 -0.84 24.17
N THR A 93 3.27 -1.57 24.53
CA THR A 93 3.04 -1.95 25.95
C THR A 93 3.99 -3.10 26.33
N SER A 94 4.25 -4.01 25.38
CA SER A 94 5.17 -5.12 25.52
C SER A 94 5.64 -5.58 24.15
N GLY A 95 6.76 -6.30 24.09
CA GLY A 95 7.41 -6.72 22.86
C GLY A 95 8.57 -5.80 22.47
N CYS A 96 9.13 -6.02 21.29
CA CYS A 96 10.27 -5.25 20.80
C CYS A 96 9.98 -4.72 19.39
N LEU A 97 9.97 -3.40 19.23
CA LEU A 97 9.83 -2.73 17.94
C LEU A 97 11.13 -2.00 17.60
N LYS A 98 11.73 -2.35 16.48
CA LYS A 98 12.97 -1.75 15.96
C LYS A 98 12.76 -1.18 14.57
N ILE A 99 13.37 -0.02 14.31
CA ILE A 99 13.48 0.60 12.99
C ILE A 99 14.96 0.84 12.73
N LEU A 100 15.47 0.39 11.58
CA LEU A 100 16.89 0.48 11.20
C LEU A 100 17.84 -0.03 12.32
N GLN A 101 17.43 -1.12 12.98
CA GLN A 101 18.10 -1.78 14.11
C GLN A 101 18.13 -0.98 15.43
N GLY A 102 17.61 0.25 15.48
CA GLY A 102 17.47 1.08 16.68
C GLY A 102 16.02 1.20 17.15
N THR A 103 15.79 2.08 18.11
CA THR A 103 14.44 2.41 18.57
C THR A 103 13.73 3.35 17.58
N VAL A 104 12.39 3.35 17.61
CA VAL A 104 11.59 4.28 16.77
C VAL A 104 11.96 5.75 17.04
N ALA A 105 12.22 6.10 18.31
CA ALA A 105 12.58 7.46 18.70
C ALA A 105 13.92 7.93 18.12
N GLU A 106 14.92 7.05 18.05
CA GLU A 106 16.24 7.35 17.47
C GLU A 106 16.14 7.64 15.96
N HIS A 107 15.22 6.97 15.26
CA HIS A 107 15.04 7.04 13.81
C HIS A 107 13.81 7.84 13.37
N ALA A 108 13.18 8.60 14.28
CA ALA A 108 11.96 9.36 13.97
C ALA A 108 12.11 10.34 12.78
N HIS A 109 13.32 10.84 12.52
CA HIS A 109 13.61 11.72 11.39
C HIS A 109 13.71 10.99 10.04
N GLU A 110 13.84 9.66 10.06
CA GLU A 110 13.89 8.78 8.89
C GLU A 110 12.53 8.14 8.59
N ILE A 111 11.49 8.54 9.32
CA ILE A 111 10.12 8.08 9.14
C ILE A 111 9.27 9.22 8.57
N GLY A 112 8.68 9.00 7.40
CA GLY A 112 7.62 9.83 6.85
C GLY A 112 6.27 9.23 7.20
N TYR A 113 5.38 9.98 7.83
CA TYR A 113 4.05 9.50 8.18
C TYR A 113 2.96 10.44 7.67
N LEU A 114 2.25 10.00 6.62
CA LEU A 114 1.02 10.64 6.14
C LEU A 114 -0.17 10.14 6.96
N ARG A 115 -0.82 11.05 7.66
CA ARG A 115 -2.02 10.76 8.45
C ARG A 115 -3.28 10.83 7.58
N GLN A 116 -4.36 10.21 8.07
CA GLN A 116 -5.67 10.18 7.41
C GLN A 116 -6.23 11.58 7.07
N GLU A 117 -5.88 12.60 7.87
CA GLU A 117 -6.25 14.00 7.64
C GLU A 117 -5.00 14.82 7.28
N PRO A 118 -4.57 14.86 5.99
CA PRO A 118 -3.35 15.55 5.57
C PRO A 118 -3.37 17.05 5.85
N ASP A 119 -4.54 17.69 5.81
CA ASP A 119 -4.72 19.12 6.02
C ASP A 119 -4.20 19.57 7.39
N LEU A 120 -4.28 18.71 8.42
CA LEU A 120 -3.75 18.99 9.75
C LEU A 120 -2.22 18.97 9.84
N MET A 121 -1.56 18.56 8.77
CA MET A 121 -0.10 18.51 8.69
C MET A 121 0.50 19.75 8.01
N LEU A 122 -0.34 20.57 7.36
CA LEU A 122 0.06 21.79 6.67
C LEU A 122 0.14 22.96 7.65
N LEU A 123 1.34 23.48 7.88
CA LEU A 123 1.62 24.47 8.92
C LEU A 123 2.27 25.74 8.40
N ALA A 124 2.83 25.73 7.18
CA ALA A 124 3.57 26.84 6.60
C ALA A 124 2.68 27.80 5.79
N ASP A 125 3.19 29.00 5.51
CA ASP A 125 2.48 30.03 4.76
C ASP A 125 2.60 29.83 3.23
N SER A 126 3.52 28.97 2.76
CA SER A 126 3.67 28.64 1.35
C SER A 126 4.05 27.17 1.15
N VAL A 127 3.78 26.64 -0.07
CA VAL A 127 4.20 25.30 -0.47
C VAL A 127 5.72 25.14 -0.35
N TRP A 128 6.49 26.17 -0.73
CA TRP A 128 7.94 26.14 -0.60
C TRP A 128 8.39 26.01 0.85
N GLU A 129 7.81 26.79 1.74
CA GLU A 129 8.12 26.73 3.16
C GLU A 129 7.74 25.39 3.77
N GLU A 130 6.62 24.79 3.34
CA GLU A 130 6.21 23.46 3.81
C GLU A 130 7.24 22.39 3.47
N LEU A 131 7.78 22.39 2.24
CA LEU A 131 8.82 21.45 1.81
C LEU A 131 10.16 21.71 2.49
N THR A 132 10.47 22.96 2.83
CA THR A 132 11.73 23.37 3.44
C THR A 132 11.68 23.45 4.97
N TRP A 133 10.52 23.21 5.58
CA TRP A 133 10.29 23.31 7.02
C TRP A 133 11.29 22.49 7.83
N LYS A 134 11.97 23.17 8.78
CA LYS A 134 12.93 22.57 9.73
C LYS A 134 14.06 21.73 9.10
N ASN A 135 14.74 22.29 8.11
CA ASN A 135 16.01 21.76 7.59
C ASN A 135 15.91 20.59 6.63
N THR A 136 15.45 20.84 5.44
CA THR A 136 15.93 20.02 4.35
C THR A 136 17.38 20.42 4.06
N LYS A 137 18.33 19.53 4.27
CA LYS A 137 19.73 19.69 3.81
C LYS A 137 19.83 19.57 2.28
N ARG A 138 18.69 19.68 1.58
CA ARG A 138 18.57 19.41 0.16
C ARG A 138 18.90 20.62 -0.67
N SER A 139 19.49 20.36 -1.84
CA SER A 139 19.72 21.43 -2.81
C SER A 139 18.37 21.95 -3.32
N GLU A 140 18.31 23.23 -3.61
CA GLU A 140 17.15 23.85 -4.25
C GLU A 140 16.74 23.10 -5.52
N LYS A 141 17.72 22.63 -6.31
CA LYS A 141 17.48 21.79 -7.50
C LYS A 141 16.66 20.56 -7.17
N TYR A 142 17.01 19.80 -6.13
CA TYR A 142 16.28 18.61 -5.72
C TYR A 142 14.81 18.93 -5.36
N LEU A 143 14.58 20.01 -4.62
CA LEU A 143 13.24 20.45 -4.24
C LEU A 143 12.41 20.90 -5.45
N CYS A 144 13.03 21.58 -6.42
CA CYS A 144 12.37 21.95 -7.67
C CYS A 144 12.01 20.70 -8.49
N ASP A 145 12.91 19.70 -8.59
CA ASP A 145 12.64 18.45 -9.27
C ASP A 145 11.49 17.69 -8.58
N LEU A 146 11.43 17.70 -7.24
CA LEU A 146 10.34 17.11 -6.47
C LEU A 146 9.02 17.83 -6.71
N LEU A 147 9.00 19.17 -6.70
CA LEU A 147 7.81 19.98 -7.01
C LEU A 147 7.28 19.67 -8.42
N ASN A 148 8.15 19.53 -9.40
CA ASN A 148 7.78 19.17 -10.77
C ASN A 148 7.15 17.77 -10.80
N LYS A 149 7.74 16.78 -10.13
CA LYS A 149 7.15 15.43 -10.02
C LYS A 149 5.76 15.43 -9.40
N LEU A 150 5.54 16.29 -8.41
CA LEU A 150 4.27 16.46 -7.72
C LEU A 150 3.29 17.39 -8.44
N LYS A 151 3.67 17.97 -9.61
CA LYS A 151 2.89 18.94 -10.36
C LYS A 151 2.45 20.14 -9.51
N LEU A 152 3.40 20.66 -8.73
CA LEU A 152 3.23 21.80 -7.83
C LEU A 152 4.15 22.99 -8.19
N GLU A 153 4.86 22.93 -9.32
CA GLU A 153 5.82 23.94 -9.78
C GLU A 153 5.19 25.33 -9.96
N ASN A 154 3.89 25.38 -10.26
CA ASN A 154 3.15 26.63 -10.40
C ASN A 154 2.53 27.13 -9.08
N ASN A 155 2.61 26.33 -8.00
CA ASN A 155 1.96 26.62 -6.72
C ASN A 155 2.98 26.92 -5.60
N VAL A 156 4.23 27.15 -5.94
CA VAL A 156 5.36 27.25 -4.99
C VAL A 156 5.12 28.27 -3.89
N ASN A 157 4.52 29.43 -4.24
CA ASN A 157 4.24 30.54 -3.33
C ASN A 157 2.80 30.56 -2.81
N ASP A 158 1.99 29.58 -3.20
CA ASP A 158 0.59 29.54 -2.76
C ASP A 158 0.48 29.08 -1.32
N PHE A 159 -0.55 29.57 -0.62
CA PHE A 159 -0.90 29.09 0.72
C PHE A 159 -1.45 27.67 0.61
N PRO A 160 -0.85 26.66 1.29
CA PRO A 160 -1.19 25.27 1.09
C PRO A 160 -2.68 24.94 1.27
N LEU A 161 -3.35 25.52 2.28
CA LEU A 161 -4.76 25.27 2.54
C LEU A 161 -5.71 25.91 1.51
N ALA A 162 -5.23 26.82 0.65
CA ALA A 162 -6.01 27.38 -0.46
C ALA A 162 -6.04 26.46 -1.69
N LEU A 163 -5.22 25.42 -1.73
CA LEU A 163 -5.12 24.45 -2.81
C LEU A 163 -6.27 23.44 -2.79
N SER A 164 -6.47 22.74 -3.92
CA SER A 164 -7.42 21.63 -3.99
C SER A 164 -6.99 20.49 -3.05
N LYS A 165 -7.93 19.60 -2.67
CA LYS A 165 -7.63 18.46 -1.76
C LYS A 165 -6.49 17.59 -2.28
N GLY A 166 -6.46 17.27 -3.57
CA GLY A 166 -5.39 16.50 -4.19
C GLY A 166 -4.05 17.22 -4.18
N GLN A 167 -4.05 18.55 -4.43
CA GLN A 167 -2.82 19.35 -4.33
C GLN A 167 -2.30 19.42 -2.89
N ARG A 168 -3.18 19.61 -1.89
CA ARG A 168 -2.79 19.60 -0.47
C ARG A 168 -2.13 18.28 -0.07
N LEU A 169 -2.71 17.16 -0.47
CA LEU A 169 -2.10 15.84 -0.24
C LEU A 169 -0.71 15.75 -0.86
N ARG A 170 -0.52 16.24 -2.09
CA ARG A 170 0.79 16.26 -2.76
C ARG A 170 1.78 17.16 -2.06
N VAL A 171 1.36 18.29 -1.50
CA VAL A 171 2.23 19.16 -0.67
C VAL A 171 2.72 18.39 0.55
N VAL A 172 1.83 17.72 1.28
CA VAL A 172 2.21 16.91 2.45
C VAL A 172 3.17 15.80 2.06
N LEU A 173 2.88 15.06 0.98
CA LEU A 173 3.78 14.02 0.48
C LEU A 173 5.14 14.61 0.07
N GLY A 174 5.16 15.77 -0.57
CA GLY A 174 6.38 16.50 -0.91
C GLY A 174 7.21 16.87 0.33
N ALA A 175 6.57 17.39 1.37
CA ALA A 175 7.22 17.72 2.63
C ALA A 175 7.81 16.49 3.35
N LEU A 176 7.12 15.33 3.28
CA LEU A 176 7.62 14.08 3.82
C LEU A 176 8.82 13.57 3.00
N LEU A 177 8.71 13.54 1.67
CA LEU A 177 9.75 13.04 0.76
C LEU A 177 11.00 13.95 0.73
N ALA A 178 10.83 15.26 0.91
CA ALA A 178 11.94 16.19 1.00
C ALA A 178 12.94 15.84 2.11
N ARG A 179 12.52 15.06 3.11
CA ARG A 179 13.37 14.57 4.21
C ARG A 179 14.10 13.27 3.88
N GLU A 180 13.82 12.64 2.73
CA GLU A 180 14.32 11.30 2.34
C GLU A 180 14.14 10.25 3.43
N PRO A 181 12.91 9.97 3.83
CA PRO A 181 12.66 8.96 4.84
C PRO A 181 13.13 7.59 4.33
N LYS A 182 13.44 6.68 5.25
CA LYS A 182 13.72 5.26 4.95
C LYS A 182 12.45 4.42 5.05
N LEU A 183 11.51 4.86 5.86
CA LEU A 183 10.19 4.27 6.04
C LEU A 183 9.12 5.33 5.75
N LEU A 184 8.23 5.02 4.81
CA LEU A 184 7.07 5.85 4.51
C LEU A 184 5.80 5.13 4.94
N LEU A 185 5.05 5.74 5.85
CA LEU A 185 3.78 5.26 6.36
C LEU A 185 2.66 6.11 5.77
N LEU A 186 1.70 5.48 5.10
CA LEU A 186 0.59 6.18 4.47
C LEU A 186 -0.73 5.63 5.01
N ASP A 187 -1.51 6.47 5.70
CA ASP A 187 -2.82 6.08 6.26
C ASP A 187 -3.93 6.54 5.31
N GLU A 188 -4.50 5.59 4.54
CA GLU A 188 -5.57 5.80 3.56
C GLU A 188 -5.25 6.90 2.51
N PRO A 189 -4.11 6.84 1.80
CA PRO A 189 -3.64 7.93 0.94
C PRO A 189 -4.53 8.22 -0.27
N THR A 190 -5.39 7.28 -0.65
CA THR A 190 -6.24 7.36 -1.86
C THR A 190 -7.68 7.74 -1.57
N THR A 191 -8.07 7.84 -0.30
CA THR A 191 -9.45 8.12 0.09
C THR A 191 -9.91 9.50 -0.37
N GLY A 192 -10.95 9.52 -1.21
CA GLY A 192 -11.56 10.75 -1.74
C GLY A 192 -10.70 11.48 -2.77
N GLN A 193 -9.77 10.77 -3.42
CA GLN A 193 -9.00 11.26 -4.56
C GLN A 193 -9.72 10.93 -5.87
N ASP A 194 -9.52 11.77 -6.89
CA ASP A 194 -9.93 11.46 -8.26
C ASP A 194 -8.93 10.50 -8.94
N GLN A 195 -9.32 9.97 -10.08
CA GLN A 195 -8.52 8.99 -10.83
C GLN A 195 -7.10 9.50 -11.17
N GLN A 196 -6.99 10.77 -11.54
CA GLN A 196 -5.70 11.36 -11.88
C GLN A 196 -4.78 11.46 -10.66
N SER A 197 -5.30 11.93 -9.53
CA SER A 197 -4.56 12.00 -8.27
C SER A 197 -4.16 10.62 -7.77
N LEU A 198 -4.98 9.61 -7.99
CA LEU A 198 -4.70 8.22 -7.63
C LEU A 198 -3.49 7.69 -8.42
N GLU A 199 -3.43 7.91 -9.74
CA GLU A 199 -2.27 7.52 -10.56
C GLU A 199 -0.99 8.25 -10.14
N GLU A 200 -1.09 9.52 -9.77
CA GLU A 200 0.05 10.30 -9.28
C GLU A 200 0.60 9.73 -7.97
N ILE A 201 -0.29 9.31 -7.04
CA ILE A 201 0.09 8.66 -5.79
C ILE A 201 0.74 7.30 -6.03
N LYS A 202 0.18 6.48 -6.95
CA LYS A 202 0.77 5.18 -7.34
C LYS A 202 2.19 5.35 -7.86
N ASN A 203 2.39 6.29 -8.78
CA ASN A 203 3.71 6.58 -9.36
C ASN A 203 4.70 7.01 -8.27
N LEU A 204 4.27 7.84 -7.33
CA LEU A 204 5.09 8.29 -6.22
C LEU A 204 5.49 7.14 -5.29
N ILE A 205 4.56 6.24 -4.96
CA ILE A 205 4.82 5.03 -4.17
C ILE A 205 5.86 4.16 -4.89
N ASN A 206 5.69 3.94 -6.20
CA ASN A 206 6.62 3.14 -7.00
C ASN A 206 8.01 3.78 -7.05
N ASP A 207 8.11 5.06 -7.38
CA ASP A 207 9.37 5.80 -7.42
C ASP A 207 10.12 5.75 -6.07
N PHE A 208 9.39 5.89 -4.96
CA PHE A 208 10.00 5.85 -3.64
C PHE A 208 10.56 4.45 -3.30
N ALA A 209 9.81 3.39 -3.60
CA ALA A 209 10.26 2.02 -3.37
C ALA A 209 11.47 1.66 -4.25
N GLU A 210 11.47 2.09 -5.54
CA GLU A 210 12.59 1.89 -6.46
C GLU A 210 13.87 2.60 -5.98
N ASN A 211 13.75 3.74 -5.30
CA ASN A 211 14.85 4.42 -4.65
C ASN A 211 15.17 3.85 -3.27
N HIS A 212 14.75 2.61 -3.02
CA HIS A 212 15.08 1.82 -1.84
C HIS A 212 14.42 2.30 -0.53
N GLY A 213 13.29 3.01 -0.59
CA GLY A 213 12.44 3.26 0.57
C GLY A 213 11.55 2.06 0.89
N CYS A 214 11.25 1.80 2.17
CA CYS A 214 10.23 0.86 2.60
C CYS A 214 8.90 1.61 2.75
N ILE A 215 7.80 1.06 2.23
CA ILE A 215 6.47 1.68 2.32
C ILE A 215 5.49 0.74 2.97
N LEU A 216 4.76 1.25 3.95
CA LEU A 216 3.55 0.63 4.48
C LEU A 216 2.37 1.57 4.21
N PHE A 217 1.39 1.13 3.46
CA PHE A 217 0.18 1.90 3.22
C PHE A 217 -1.07 1.16 3.68
N CYS A 218 -1.88 1.83 4.49
CA CYS A 218 -3.20 1.33 4.87
C CYS A 218 -4.17 1.58 3.72
N THR A 219 -4.93 0.57 3.35
CA THR A 219 -6.01 0.71 2.39
C THR A 219 -7.08 -0.37 2.61
N HIS A 220 -8.30 -0.08 2.20
CA HIS A 220 -9.39 -1.04 2.04
C HIS A 220 -9.66 -1.36 0.57
N ASP A 221 -8.94 -0.73 -0.34
CA ASP A 221 -9.04 -0.91 -1.78
C ASP A 221 -8.17 -2.10 -2.22
N ILE A 222 -8.84 -3.20 -2.58
CA ILE A 222 -8.19 -4.44 -3.01
C ILE A 222 -7.52 -4.27 -4.39
N GLU A 223 -8.13 -3.48 -5.28
CA GLU A 223 -7.60 -3.23 -6.61
C GLU A 223 -6.26 -2.48 -6.50
N LEU A 224 -6.23 -1.39 -5.73
CA LEU A 224 -5.01 -0.66 -5.43
C LEU A 224 -3.93 -1.58 -4.82
N ALA A 225 -4.29 -2.36 -3.80
CA ALA A 225 -3.34 -3.26 -3.14
C ALA A 225 -2.77 -4.29 -4.11
N SER A 226 -3.62 -4.88 -4.97
CA SER A 226 -3.20 -5.87 -5.96
C SER A 226 -2.28 -5.29 -7.04
N GLU A 227 -2.45 -4.02 -7.38
CA GLU A 227 -1.73 -3.36 -8.43
C GLU A 227 -0.32 -2.92 -8.01
N ILE A 228 -0.19 -2.36 -6.80
CA ILE A 228 1.05 -1.71 -6.38
C ILE A 228 1.80 -2.43 -5.26
N ALA A 229 1.16 -3.26 -4.45
CA ALA A 229 1.84 -3.92 -3.34
C ALA A 229 2.72 -5.10 -3.80
N ASP A 230 3.86 -5.26 -3.15
CA ASP A 230 4.69 -6.46 -3.24
C ASP A 230 4.22 -7.51 -2.23
N ARG A 231 3.54 -7.06 -1.16
CA ARG A 231 3.08 -7.87 -0.04
C ARG A 231 1.83 -7.28 0.58
N VAL A 232 0.91 -8.13 0.99
CA VAL A 232 -0.33 -7.77 1.67
C VAL A 232 -0.33 -8.39 3.06
N ILE A 233 -0.60 -7.56 4.06
CA ILE A 233 -0.83 -7.96 5.44
C ILE A 233 -2.29 -7.67 5.78
N VAL A 234 -3.04 -8.69 6.20
CA VAL A 234 -4.43 -8.52 6.64
C VAL A 234 -4.49 -8.63 8.16
N MET A 235 -5.12 -7.63 8.77
CA MET A 235 -5.36 -7.60 10.22
C MET A 235 -6.83 -7.79 10.55
N ALA A 236 -7.09 -8.58 11.59
CA ALA A 236 -8.39 -8.69 12.25
C ALA A 236 -8.18 -8.78 13.77
N ASP A 237 -9.03 -8.12 14.55
CA ASP A 237 -9.04 -8.17 16.02
C ASP A 237 -7.66 -8.00 16.69
N GLY A 238 -6.85 -7.09 16.15
CA GLY A 238 -5.51 -6.80 16.66
C GLY A 238 -4.46 -7.87 16.38
N MET A 239 -4.72 -8.78 15.45
CA MET A 239 -3.80 -9.84 15.01
C MET A 239 -3.55 -9.74 13.51
N ILE A 240 -2.41 -10.23 13.05
CA ILE A 240 -2.15 -10.50 11.65
C ILE A 240 -2.75 -11.87 11.33
N ILE A 241 -3.75 -11.91 10.45
CA ILE A 241 -4.42 -13.14 10.02
C ILE A 241 -3.88 -13.66 8.68
N ALA A 242 -3.25 -12.79 7.90
CA ALA A 242 -2.53 -13.17 6.68
C ALA A 242 -1.37 -12.24 6.40
N ASP A 243 -0.35 -12.78 5.76
CA ASP A 243 0.86 -12.09 5.35
C ASP A 243 1.46 -12.83 4.14
N GLY A 244 1.42 -12.23 2.97
CA GLY A 244 1.86 -12.88 1.74
C GLY A 244 1.76 -12.01 0.50
N VAL A 245 2.00 -12.63 -0.65
CA VAL A 245 1.88 -11.96 -1.95
C VAL A 245 0.42 -11.65 -2.27
N PRO A 246 0.14 -10.51 -2.94
CA PRO A 246 -1.22 -10.06 -3.22
C PRO A 246 -2.08 -11.13 -3.91
N GLU A 247 -1.52 -11.84 -4.88
CA GLU A 247 -2.21 -12.85 -5.68
C GLU A 247 -2.78 -14.01 -4.84
N ILE A 248 -2.11 -14.35 -3.73
CA ILE A 248 -2.56 -15.42 -2.82
C ILE A 248 -3.53 -14.85 -1.78
N VAL A 249 -3.13 -13.77 -1.11
CA VAL A 249 -3.90 -13.22 0.02
C VAL A 249 -5.24 -12.66 -0.44
N LEU A 250 -5.26 -11.92 -1.57
CA LEU A 250 -6.46 -11.25 -2.07
C LEU A 250 -7.37 -12.16 -2.90
N ALA A 251 -6.93 -13.37 -3.24
CA ALA A 251 -7.76 -14.39 -3.88
C ALA A 251 -8.55 -15.23 -2.84
N ASP A 252 -8.14 -15.23 -1.58
CA ASP A 252 -8.80 -16.02 -0.52
C ASP A 252 -10.06 -15.31 0.01
N ARG A 253 -11.23 -15.75 -0.47
CA ARG A 253 -12.55 -15.21 -0.08
C ARG A 253 -12.86 -15.36 1.41
N VAL A 254 -12.38 -16.44 2.03
CA VAL A 254 -12.64 -16.70 3.46
C VAL A 254 -11.84 -15.69 4.27
N LEU A 255 -10.58 -15.52 3.93
CA LEU A 255 -9.68 -14.57 4.54
C LEU A 255 -10.16 -13.12 4.36
N LEU A 256 -10.61 -12.74 3.15
CA LEU A 256 -11.15 -11.40 2.90
C LEU A 256 -12.36 -11.11 3.79
N LYS A 257 -13.28 -12.09 3.95
CA LYS A 257 -14.46 -11.94 4.84
C LYS A 257 -14.04 -11.84 6.30
N GLU A 258 -13.08 -12.64 6.75
CA GLU A 258 -12.54 -12.59 8.11
C GLU A 258 -11.85 -11.24 8.39
N GLY A 259 -11.11 -10.72 7.42
CA GLY A 259 -10.54 -9.38 7.46
C GLY A 259 -11.55 -8.24 7.30
N GLY A 260 -12.84 -8.56 7.11
CA GLY A 260 -13.91 -7.57 6.88
C GLY A 260 -13.76 -6.78 5.61
N LEU A 261 -13.10 -7.37 4.60
CA LEU A 261 -12.88 -6.78 3.28
C LEU A 261 -14.00 -7.19 2.30
N ILE A 262 -14.34 -6.28 1.40
CA ILE A 262 -15.34 -6.55 0.38
C ILE A 262 -14.72 -7.46 -0.69
N VAL A 263 -15.29 -8.65 -0.89
CA VAL A 263 -14.83 -9.55 -1.95
C VAL A 263 -15.10 -8.91 -3.32
N PRO A 264 -14.08 -8.69 -4.15
CA PRO A 264 -14.26 -8.06 -5.44
C PRO A 264 -15.15 -8.92 -6.35
N PRO A 265 -16.12 -8.32 -7.09
CA PRO A 265 -16.90 -9.05 -8.09
C PRO A 265 -16.04 -9.74 -9.16
N LEU A 266 -14.84 -9.24 -9.40
CA LEU A 266 -13.89 -9.80 -10.34
C LEU A 266 -13.45 -11.22 -9.96
N LEU A 267 -13.43 -11.56 -8.67
CA LEU A 267 -13.16 -12.93 -8.23
C LEU A 267 -14.27 -13.90 -8.67
N ASP A 268 -15.53 -13.44 -8.78
CA ASP A 268 -16.62 -14.26 -9.31
C ASP A 268 -16.42 -14.53 -10.81
N VAL A 269 -15.96 -13.52 -11.55
CA VAL A 269 -15.63 -13.65 -12.97
C VAL A 269 -14.42 -14.55 -13.18
N ALA A 270 -13.36 -14.37 -12.38
CA ALA A 270 -12.15 -15.20 -12.46
C ALA A 270 -12.47 -16.68 -12.17
N GLU A 271 -13.28 -16.94 -11.14
CA GLU A 271 -13.71 -18.28 -10.78
C GLU A 271 -14.57 -18.91 -11.89
N ALA A 272 -15.52 -18.16 -12.47
CA ALA A 272 -16.36 -18.62 -13.58
C ALA A 272 -15.53 -18.94 -14.84
N LEU A 273 -14.41 -18.27 -15.04
CA LEU A 273 -13.46 -18.48 -16.11
C LEU A 273 -12.33 -19.47 -15.74
N LEU A 274 -12.39 -20.10 -14.56
CA LEU A 274 -11.36 -20.98 -14.00
C LEU A 274 -9.96 -20.32 -13.93
N LEU A 275 -9.92 -19.04 -13.60
CA LEU A 275 -8.71 -18.23 -13.45
C LEU A 275 -8.50 -17.87 -11.96
N PRO A 276 -8.14 -18.82 -11.09
CA PRO A 276 -8.17 -18.64 -9.63
C PRO A 276 -7.21 -17.54 -9.10
N GLU A 277 -6.27 -17.14 -9.91
CA GLU A 277 -5.22 -16.18 -9.51
C GLU A 277 -5.41 -14.78 -10.12
N CYS A 278 -6.51 -14.54 -10.84
CA CYS A 278 -6.79 -13.25 -11.47
C CYS A 278 -7.62 -12.37 -10.55
N ILE A 279 -6.94 -11.47 -9.84
CA ILE A 279 -7.54 -10.46 -8.95
C ILE A 279 -7.57 -9.05 -9.55
N THR A 280 -7.03 -8.87 -10.76
CA THR A 280 -7.03 -7.61 -11.49
C THR A 280 -7.75 -7.72 -12.82
N VAL A 281 -8.40 -6.61 -13.24
CA VAL A 281 -9.03 -6.50 -14.57
C VAL A 281 -8.03 -6.78 -15.69
N GLU A 282 -6.79 -6.30 -15.54
CA GLU A 282 -5.72 -6.56 -16.51
C GLU A 282 -5.31 -8.05 -16.57
N GLY A 283 -5.30 -8.73 -15.41
CA GLY A 283 -5.03 -10.17 -15.34
C GLY A 283 -6.08 -10.94 -16.14
N VAL A 284 -7.37 -10.70 -15.88
CA VAL A 284 -8.47 -11.31 -16.65
C VAL A 284 -8.39 -10.92 -18.13
N GLY A 285 -8.14 -9.65 -18.43
CA GLY A 285 -8.00 -9.15 -19.81
C GLY A 285 -6.87 -9.82 -20.59
N ARG A 286 -5.72 -10.08 -19.97
CA ARG A 286 -4.59 -10.82 -20.61
C ARG A 286 -4.97 -12.26 -20.96
N TYR A 287 -5.70 -12.95 -20.10
CA TYR A 287 -6.17 -14.31 -20.37
C TYR A 287 -7.21 -14.33 -21.49
N VAL A 288 -8.21 -13.45 -21.43
CA VAL A 288 -9.23 -13.33 -22.47
C VAL A 288 -8.60 -12.96 -23.83
N SER A 289 -7.65 -12.03 -23.86
CA SER A 289 -6.95 -11.64 -25.10
C SER A 289 -6.14 -12.78 -25.70
N LYS A 290 -5.43 -13.59 -24.89
CA LYS A 290 -4.71 -14.77 -25.37
C LYS A 290 -5.65 -15.81 -25.97
N ALA A 291 -6.79 -16.06 -25.30
CA ALA A 291 -7.79 -17.01 -25.80
C ALA A 291 -8.47 -16.55 -27.11
N VAL A 292 -8.56 -15.24 -27.34
CA VAL A 292 -9.13 -14.67 -28.58
C VAL A 292 -8.11 -14.63 -29.72
N VAL A 293 -6.84 -14.28 -29.44
CA VAL A 293 -5.77 -14.17 -30.46
C VAL A 293 -5.29 -15.53 -30.95
N GLY A 294 -5.36 -16.58 -30.12
CA GLY A 294 -5.09 -17.96 -30.57
C GLY A 294 -6.13 -18.54 -31.55
N ARG A 295 -7.15 -17.75 -31.92
CA ARG A 295 -8.19 -18.12 -32.91
C ARG A 295 -8.01 -17.49 -34.29
N LEU A 296 -6.99 -16.66 -34.51
CA LEU A 296 -6.61 -16.09 -35.81
C LEU A 296 -5.31 -16.72 -36.32
#